data_88e777b3d8a325709e73bf8606a3b8c9
#
_entry.id   88e777b3d8a325709e73bf8606a3b8c9
#
_cell.length_a   1.000
_cell.length_b   1.000
_cell.length_c   1.000
_cell.angle_alpha   90.00
_cell.angle_beta   90.00
_cell.angle_gamma   90.00
#
_symmetry.space_group_name_H-M   'P 1'
#
loop_
_entity.id
_entity.type
_entity.pdbx_description
1 polymer ?
#
loop_
_entity_poly.entity_id
_entity_poly.type
_entity_poly.pdbx_seq_one_letter_code
_entity_poly.pdbx_strand_id
1 'polypeptide(L)'
;VIFYFREDLKEIIKNLNLFEKNNLGLNLLIATAPIAIAGFMSKDFIEMNLRSEDVIFWTTLIFGLVLIFSNNLSIDQKNLNQISLRDSLLIGSFQVFALIPGSSRSAVTMIAALLLGYTKYDAAKFSFLLAVPTLFLVFTSELVDLSQESTNISYFNLTYVASISFLSAISCIHILLKFIEKIGFVPFGIYRIFLAGFILIF
;
A
#
# COMPACT_ATOMS: atom_id res chain seq x y z
N VAL A 1 -1.80 -4.60 10.25
CA VAL A 1 -1.97 -3.13 10.15
C VAL A 1 -2.94 -2.63 11.19
N ILE A 2 -4.22 -3.04 11.20
CA ILE A 2 -5.27 -2.57 12.12
C ILE A 2 -4.84 -2.68 13.59
N PHE A 3 -4.30 -3.82 14.00
CA PHE A 3 -3.84 -4.03 15.37
C PHE A 3 -2.66 -3.13 15.74
N TYR A 4 -1.72 -2.92 14.82
CA TYR A 4 -0.53 -2.08 15.04
C TYR A 4 -0.90 -0.61 15.20
N PHE A 5 -1.78 -0.10 14.34
CA PHE A 5 -2.23 1.30 14.33
C PHE A 5 -3.57 1.51 15.04
N ARG A 6 -3.95 0.63 15.98
CA ARG A 6 -5.26 0.68 16.65
C ARG A 6 -5.55 2.01 17.35
N GLU A 7 -4.53 2.64 17.95
CA GLU A 7 -4.71 3.92 18.63
C GLU A 7 -4.88 5.06 17.61
N ASP A 8 -4.07 5.08 16.54
CA ASP A 8 -4.24 6.03 15.44
C ASP A 8 -5.63 5.89 14.79
N LEU A 9 -6.08 4.66 14.56
CA LEU A 9 -7.41 4.40 13.98
C LEU A 9 -8.56 4.82 14.90
N LYS A 10 -8.44 4.59 16.22
CA LYS A 10 -9.42 5.10 17.18
C LYS A 10 -9.51 6.62 17.16
N GLU A 11 -8.36 7.30 17.12
CA GLU A 11 -8.29 8.75 17.03
C GLU A 11 -8.90 9.26 15.72
N ILE A 12 -8.58 8.63 14.59
CA ILE A 12 -9.14 8.93 13.28
C ILE A 12 -10.67 8.79 13.30
N ILE A 13 -11.19 7.69 13.84
CA ILE A 13 -12.65 7.44 13.90
C ILE A 13 -13.34 8.45 14.84
N LYS A 14 -12.74 8.73 16.00
CA LYS A 14 -13.30 9.67 16.98
C LYS A 14 -13.35 11.11 16.42
N ASN A 15 -12.34 11.48 15.65
CA ASN A 15 -12.20 12.82 15.08
C ASN A 15 -12.71 12.90 13.63
N LEU A 16 -13.43 11.88 13.14
CA LEU A 16 -13.94 11.84 11.77
C LEU A 16 -14.99 12.94 11.58
N ASN A 17 -14.54 14.07 11.08
CA ASN A 17 -15.40 15.18 10.69
C ASN A 17 -15.23 15.44 9.18
N LEU A 18 -16.24 15.06 8.41
CA LEU A 18 -16.21 15.18 6.94
C LEU A 18 -16.19 16.63 6.45
N PHE A 19 -16.42 17.59 7.34
CA PHE A 19 -16.42 19.02 7.03
C PHE A 19 -15.10 19.73 7.36
N GLU A 20 -14.17 19.06 8.05
CA GLU A 20 -12.85 19.60 8.37
C GLU A 20 -11.83 19.25 7.28
N LYS A 21 -11.22 20.29 6.68
CA LYS A 21 -10.28 20.15 5.56
C LYS A 21 -9.00 19.37 5.86
N ASN A 22 -8.62 19.21 7.12
CA ASN A 22 -7.39 18.52 7.54
C ASN A 22 -7.67 17.25 8.34
N ASN A 23 -8.78 16.58 8.07
CA ASN A 23 -9.13 15.34 8.75
C ASN A 23 -8.43 14.15 8.08
N LEU A 24 -7.54 13.47 8.83
CA LEU A 24 -6.80 12.31 8.31
C LEU A 24 -7.72 11.19 7.80
N GLY A 25 -8.85 10.96 8.46
CA GLY A 25 -9.83 9.96 8.02
C GLY A 25 -10.44 10.30 6.65
N LEU A 26 -10.83 11.57 6.45
CA LEU A 26 -11.31 12.05 5.15
C LEU A 26 -10.21 11.92 4.08
N ASN A 27 -8.97 12.26 4.42
CA ASN A 27 -7.83 12.14 3.53
C ASN A 27 -7.60 10.69 3.08
N LEU A 28 -7.73 9.71 3.98
CA LEU A 28 -7.61 8.29 3.65
C LEU A 28 -8.76 7.82 2.74
N LEU A 29 -9.99 8.27 2.97
CA LEU A 29 -11.12 7.95 2.11
C LEU A 29 -10.95 8.51 0.70
N ILE A 30 -10.52 9.78 0.59
CA ILE A 30 -10.24 10.43 -0.70
C ILE A 30 -9.11 9.71 -1.45
N ALA A 31 -8.04 9.35 -0.73
CA ALA A 31 -6.93 8.60 -1.34
C ALA A 31 -7.32 7.17 -1.76
N THR A 32 -8.40 6.61 -1.19
CA THR A 32 -8.88 5.28 -1.59
C THR A 32 -9.77 5.34 -2.84
N ALA A 33 -10.45 6.46 -3.09
CA ALA A 33 -11.41 6.57 -4.19
C ALA A 33 -10.81 6.26 -5.58
N PRO A 34 -9.63 6.78 -5.98
CA PRO A 34 -9.08 6.50 -7.31
C PRO A 34 -8.85 5.01 -7.57
N ILE A 35 -8.24 4.29 -6.61
CA ILE A 35 -7.98 2.86 -6.79
C ILE A 35 -9.27 2.03 -6.76
N ALA A 36 -10.28 2.43 -5.98
CA ALA A 36 -11.58 1.77 -5.96
C ALA A 36 -12.27 1.87 -7.33
N ILE A 37 -12.30 3.07 -7.91
CA ILE A 37 -12.89 3.30 -9.23
C ILE A 37 -12.10 2.55 -10.30
N ALA A 38 -10.79 2.72 -10.34
CA ALA A 38 -9.94 2.07 -11.34
C ALA A 38 -9.98 0.54 -11.23
N GLY A 39 -9.93 -0.01 -10.01
CA GLY A 39 -10.00 -1.45 -9.76
C GLY A 39 -11.31 -2.06 -10.22
N PHE A 40 -12.43 -1.40 -9.95
CA PHE A 40 -13.73 -1.85 -10.42
C PHE A 40 -13.84 -1.84 -11.95
N MET A 41 -13.32 -0.78 -12.59
CA MET A 41 -13.41 -0.64 -14.07
C MET A 41 -12.40 -1.52 -14.82
N SER A 42 -11.29 -1.89 -14.19
CA SER A 42 -10.17 -2.56 -14.89
C SER A 42 -9.95 -4.01 -14.46
N LYS A 43 -10.82 -4.59 -13.61
CA LYS A 43 -10.65 -5.94 -13.07
C LYS A 43 -10.34 -6.97 -14.16
N ASP A 44 -11.23 -7.10 -15.13
CA ASP A 44 -11.10 -8.09 -16.21
C ASP A 44 -9.86 -7.83 -17.09
N PHE A 45 -9.57 -6.56 -17.39
CA PHE A 45 -8.40 -6.19 -18.16
C PHE A 45 -7.09 -6.57 -17.47
N ILE A 46 -6.99 -6.31 -16.14
CA ILE A 46 -5.83 -6.65 -15.33
C ILE A 46 -5.64 -8.16 -15.30
N GLU A 47 -6.72 -8.91 -15.07
CA GLU A 47 -6.67 -10.36 -14.99
C GLU A 47 -6.22 -11.02 -16.28
N MET A 48 -6.68 -10.52 -17.43
CA MET A 48 -6.37 -11.09 -18.73
C MET A 48 -5.03 -10.65 -19.31
N ASN A 49 -4.54 -9.43 -18.98
CA ASN A 49 -3.42 -8.83 -19.71
C ASN A 49 -2.20 -8.50 -18.86
N LEU A 50 -2.35 -8.34 -17.54
CA LEU A 50 -1.27 -7.80 -16.69
C LEU A 50 -0.67 -8.82 -15.71
N ARG A 51 -1.07 -10.10 -15.78
CA ARG A 51 -0.57 -11.15 -14.87
C ARG A 51 0.58 -11.97 -15.44
N SER A 52 1.19 -11.55 -16.56
CA SER A 52 2.36 -12.24 -17.12
C SER A 52 3.62 -12.00 -16.29
N GLU A 53 4.53 -12.95 -16.33
CA GLU A 53 5.82 -12.88 -15.63
C GLU A 53 6.64 -11.68 -16.10
N ASP A 54 6.61 -11.34 -17.39
CA ASP A 54 7.26 -10.15 -17.94
C ASP A 54 6.74 -8.86 -17.32
N VAL A 55 5.42 -8.71 -17.15
CA VAL A 55 4.82 -7.54 -16.51
C VAL A 55 5.28 -7.45 -15.07
N ILE A 56 5.26 -8.57 -14.33
CA ILE A 56 5.69 -8.62 -12.93
C ILE A 56 7.17 -8.26 -12.81
N PHE A 57 8.01 -8.76 -13.71
CA PHE A 57 9.43 -8.43 -13.77
C PHE A 57 9.65 -6.92 -13.96
N TRP A 58 9.10 -6.35 -15.04
CA TRP A 58 9.31 -4.96 -15.37
C TRP A 58 8.76 -4.01 -14.32
N THR A 59 7.57 -4.27 -13.80
CA THR A 59 6.98 -3.43 -12.76
C THR A 59 7.75 -3.51 -11.44
N THR A 60 8.21 -4.71 -11.05
CA THR A 60 9.03 -4.88 -9.85
C THR A 60 10.33 -4.11 -9.97
N LEU A 61 11.00 -4.17 -11.13
CA LEU A 61 12.24 -3.46 -11.40
C LEU A 61 12.03 -1.95 -11.41
N ILE A 62 11.09 -1.47 -12.23
CA ILE A 62 10.82 -0.03 -12.39
C ILE A 62 10.45 0.60 -11.04
N PHE A 63 9.47 0.06 -10.32
CA PHE A 63 9.07 0.61 -9.03
C PHE A 63 10.12 0.42 -7.93
N GLY A 64 11.02 -0.55 -8.05
CA GLY A 64 12.22 -0.67 -7.20
C GLY A 64 13.18 0.49 -7.43
N LEU A 65 13.50 0.81 -8.68
CA LEU A 65 14.36 1.93 -9.06
C LEU A 65 13.73 3.28 -8.69
N VAL A 66 12.44 3.48 -8.99
CA VAL A 66 11.71 4.71 -8.65
C VAL A 66 11.67 4.93 -7.14
N LEU A 67 11.55 3.86 -6.33
CA LEU A 67 11.58 3.96 -4.88
C LEU A 67 12.96 4.45 -4.37
N ILE A 68 14.07 3.95 -4.93
CA ILE A 68 15.42 4.42 -4.60
C ILE A 68 15.56 5.90 -4.99
N PHE A 69 15.11 6.24 -6.19
CA PHE A 69 15.21 7.61 -6.71
C PHE A 69 14.39 8.59 -5.87
N SER A 70 13.14 8.26 -5.55
CA SER A 70 12.26 9.10 -4.72
C SER A 70 12.81 9.26 -3.30
N ASN A 71 13.43 8.23 -2.73
CA ASN A 71 14.08 8.32 -1.42
C ASN A 71 15.24 9.32 -1.41
N ASN A 72 16.00 9.40 -2.50
CA ASN A 72 17.14 10.31 -2.62
C ASN A 72 16.72 11.75 -2.94
N LEU A 73 15.56 11.94 -3.58
CA LEU A 73 14.97 13.25 -3.86
C LEU A 73 14.09 13.79 -2.72
N SER A 74 13.81 12.97 -1.73
CA SER A 74 12.94 13.37 -0.61
C SER A 74 13.52 14.56 0.13
N ILE A 75 12.69 15.59 0.31
CA ILE A 75 13.05 16.83 1.02
C ILE A 75 12.82 16.69 2.53
N ASP A 76 12.05 15.66 2.95
CA ASP A 76 11.71 15.32 4.35
C ASP A 76 11.21 16.52 5.19
N GLN A 77 10.38 17.40 4.62
CA GLN A 77 9.95 18.64 5.25
C GLN A 77 8.50 18.62 5.76
N LYS A 78 7.64 17.77 5.18
CA LYS A 78 6.22 17.70 5.54
C LYS A 78 5.94 16.57 6.51
N ASN A 79 5.12 16.86 7.52
CA ASN A 79 4.59 15.88 8.46
C ASN A 79 3.16 15.46 8.08
N LEU A 80 2.72 14.32 8.58
CA LEU A 80 1.39 13.76 8.32
C LEU A 80 0.25 14.71 8.73
N ASN A 81 0.45 15.52 9.78
CA ASN A 81 -0.53 16.54 10.22
C ASN A 81 -0.75 17.65 9.18
N GLN A 82 0.12 17.79 8.21
CA GLN A 82 0.05 18.79 7.13
C GLN A 82 -0.58 18.20 5.85
N ILE A 83 -1.09 16.95 5.91
CA ILE A 83 -1.64 16.30 4.73
C ILE A 83 -2.89 17.04 4.24
N SER A 84 -2.86 17.43 2.97
CA SER A 84 -3.96 18.10 2.32
C SER A 84 -4.84 17.13 1.51
N LEU A 85 -6.08 17.52 1.23
CA LEU A 85 -6.96 16.77 0.33
C LEU A 85 -6.34 16.56 -1.05
N ARG A 86 -5.58 17.58 -1.54
CA ARG A 86 -4.86 17.49 -2.83
C ARG A 86 -3.76 16.45 -2.78
N ASP A 87 -2.93 16.45 -1.73
CA ASP A 87 -1.86 15.47 -1.57
C ASP A 87 -2.43 14.05 -1.45
N SER A 88 -3.53 13.91 -0.70
CA SER A 88 -4.24 12.63 -0.55
C SER A 88 -4.78 12.11 -1.88
N LEU A 89 -5.38 12.98 -2.69
CA LEU A 89 -5.86 12.62 -4.02
C LEU A 89 -4.70 12.22 -4.94
N LEU A 90 -3.58 12.94 -4.90
CA LEU A 90 -2.38 12.62 -5.67
C LEU A 90 -1.80 11.26 -5.26
N ILE A 91 -1.63 10.99 -3.95
CA ILE A 91 -1.16 9.69 -3.46
C ILE A 91 -2.13 8.58 -3.88
N GLY A 92 -3.44 8.82 -3.76
CA GLY A 92 -4.48 7.90 -4.19
C GLY A 92 -4.48 7.63 -5.70
N SER A 93 -4.22 8.65 -6.51
CA SER A 93 -4.07 8.50 -7.97
C SER A 93 -2.84 7.66 -8.32
N PHE A 94 -1.72 7.88 -7.63
CA PHE A 94 -0.55 7.02 -7.76
C PHE A 94 -0.85 5.58 -7.32
N GLN A 95 -1.69 5.40 -6.30
CA GLN A 95 -2.08 4.05 -5.83
C GLN A 95 -2.75 3.21 -6.92
N VAL A 96 -3.30 3.81 -7.98
CA VAL A 96 -3.87 3.08 -9.12
C VAL A 96 -2.82 2.19 -9.79
N PHE A 97 -1.56 2.59 -9.83
CA PHE A 97 -0.47 1.74 -10.33
C PHE A 97 -0.30 0.43 -9.53
N ALA A 98 -0.81 0.39 -8.30
CA ALA A 98 -0.79 -0.82 -7.48
C ALA A 98 -1.69 -1.95 -8.02
N LEU A 99 -2.58 -1.64 -8.95
CA LEU A 99 -3.38 -2.63 -9.66
C LEU A 99 -2.54 -3.48 -10.62
N ILE A 100 -1.38 -2.97 -11.04
CA ILE A 100 -0.46 -3.72 -11.91
C ILE A 100 0.36 -4.68 -11.02
N PRO A 101 0.31 -6.00 -11.25
CA PRO A 101 1.09 -6.97 -10.50
C PRO A 101 2.59 -6.63 -10.51
N GLY A 102 3.27 -6.83 -9.39
CA GLY A 102 4.69 -6.50 -9.24
C GLY A 102 4.97 -5.06 -8.77
N SER A 103 4.06 -4.09 -8.91
CA SER A 103 4.30 -2.69 -8.54
C SER A 103 4.49 -2.45 -7.03
N SER A 104 3.84 -3.23 -6.17
CA SER A 104 3.73 -3.09 -4.71
C SER A 104 2.94 -1.84 -4.28
N ARG A 105 1.75 -2.07 -3.75
CA ARG A 105 0.84 -1.00 -3.29
C ARG A 105 1.51 -0.03 -2.31
N SER A 106 2.21 -0.54 -1.30
CA SER A 106 2.92 0.29 -0.32
C SER A 106 4.06 1.08 -0.97
N ALA A 107 4.85 0.47 -1.88
CA ALA A 107 5.93 1.18 -2.55
C ALA A 107 5.39 2.36 -3.38
N VAL A 108 4.33 2.17 -4.14
CA VAL A 108 3.73 3.22 -4.99
C VAL A 108 3.24 4.39 -4.15
N THR A 109 2.53 4.15 -3.05
CA THR A 109 2.02 5.20 -2.17
C THR A 109 3.13 5.91 -1.39
N MET A 110 4.17 5.18 -0.96
CA MET A 110 5.36 5.76 -0.34
C MET A 110 6.13 6.64 -1.32
N ILE A 111 6.34 6.20 -2.56
CA ILE A 111 6.96 7.01 -3.63
C ILE A 111 6.22 8.33 -3.79
N ALA A 112 4.89 8.29 -3.94
CA ALA A 112 4.09 9.50 -4.12
C ALA A 112 4.22 10.45 -2.92
N ALA A 113 4.16 9.94 -1.69
CA ALA A 113 4.31 10.75 -0.48
C ALA A 113 5.71 11.37 -0.36
N LEU A 114 6.79 10.61 -0.68
CA LEU A 114 8.15 11.12 -0.70
C LEU A 114 8.33 12.26 -1.73
N LEU A 115 7.81 12.09 -2.94
CA LEU A 115 7.87 13.11 -3.99
C LEU A 115 7.08 14.38 -3.63
N LEU A 116 6.06 14.26 -2.77
CA LEU A 116 5.32 15.39 -2.22
C LEU A 116 6.04 16.06 -1.03
N GLY A 117 7.19 15.52 -0.60
CA GLY A 117 8.05 16.08 0.44
C GLY A 117 7.72 15.62 1.86
N TYR A 118 6.94 14.55 2.04
CA TYR A 118 6.70 13.96 3.36
C TYR A 118 7.94 13.26 3.88
N THR A 119 8.09 13.25 5.23
CA THR A 119 9.17 12.49 5.88
C THR A 119 9.02 10.99 5.56
N LYS A 120 10.12 10.26 5.61
CA LYS A 120 10.13 8.81 5.34
C LYS A 120 9.19 8.05 6.28
N TYR A 121 9.16 8.45 7.55
CA TYR A 121 8.27 7.89 8.55
C TYR A 121 6.79 8.16 8.22
N ASP A 122 6.45 9.41 7.92
CA ASP A 122 5.07 9.80 7.64
C ASP A 122 4.57 9.23 6.31
N ALA A 123 5.44 9.13 5.30
CA ALA A 123 5.14 8.44 4.04
C ALA A 123 4.81 6.96 4.28
N ALA A 124 5.60 6.26 5.10
CA ALA A 124 5.33 4.88 5.48
C ALA A 124 4.04 4.77 6.31
N LYS A 125 3.87 5.63 7.33
CA LYS A 125 2.69 5.64 8.21
C LYS A 125 1.41 5.87 7.41
N PHE A 126 1.37 6.88 6.55
CA PHE A 126 0.21 7.15 5.69
C PHE A 126 -0.09 5.97 4.77
N SER A 127 0.92 5.39 4.13
CA SER A 127 0.77 4.22 3.28
C SER A 127 0.14 3.03 4.03
N PHE A 128 0.57 2.76 5.26
CA PHE A 128 -0.02 1.69 6.07
C PHE A 128 -1.44 1.99 6.54
N LEU A 129 -1.74 3.22 6.93
CA LEU A 129 -3.10 3.63 7.28
C LEU A 129 -4.03 3.54 6.07
N LEU A 130 -3.57 3.96 4.89
CA LEU A 130 -4.30 3.86 3.63
C LEU A 130 -4.53 2.39 3.21
N ALA A 131 -3.70 1.46 3.73
CA ALA A 131 -3.93 0.03 3.54
C ALA A 131 -5.27 -0.43 4.12
N VAL A 132 -5.73 0.15 5.22
CA VAL A 132 -6.93 -0.32 5.92
C VAL A 132 -8.17 -0.21 5.02
N PRO A 133 -8.57 0.98 4.53
CA PRO A 133 -9.72 1.07 3.64
C PRO A 133 -9.52 0.33 2.31
N THR A 134 -8.29 0.36 1.75
CA THR A 134 -8.02 -0.31 0.46
C THR A 134 -8.12 -1.83 0.57
N LEU A 135 -7.54 -2.45 1.61
CA LEU A 135 -7.62 -3.90 1.81
C LEU A 135 -9.03 -4.34 2.20
N PHE A 136 -9.80 -3.48 2.87
CA PHE A 136 -11.21 -3.75 3.13
C PHE A 136 -12.03 -3.86 1.83
N LEU A 137 -11.77 -2.98 0.86
CA LEU A 137 -12.42 -3.06 -0.46
C LEU A 137 -12.03 -4.34 -1.20
N VAL A 138 -10.73 -4.69 -1.23
CA VAL A 138 -10.25 -5.92 -1.87
C VAL A 138 -10.87 -7.15 -1.19
N PHE A 139 -10.86 -7.20 0.13
CA PHE A 139 -11.46 -8.29 0.90
C PHE A 139 -12.94 -8.46 0.60
N THR A 140 -13.69 -7.35 0.49
CA THR A 140 -15.12 -7.39 0.17
C THR A 140 -15.35 -7.93 -1.24
N SER A 141 -14.52 -7.53 -2.22
CA SER A 141 -14.60 -8.05 -3.59
C SER A 141 -14.34 -9.56 -3.64
N GLU A 142 -13.28 -10.03 -2.97
CA GLU A 142 -12.93 -11.45 -2.91
C GLU A 142 -14.00 -12.29 -2.19
N LEU A 143 -14.65 -11.75 -1.15
CA LEU A 143 -15.75 -12.46 -0.49
C LEU A 143 -16.96 -12.66 -1.43
N VAL A 144 -17.25 -11.68 -2.28
CA VAL A 144 -18.33 -11.80 -3.28
C VAL A 144 -17.98 -12.89 -4.29
N ASP A 145 -16.74 -12.90 -4.79
CA ASP A 145 -16.28 -13.92 -5.75
C ASP A 145 -16.31 -15.34 -5.12
N LEU A 146 -15.81 -15.50 -3.90
CA LEU A 146 -15.83 -16.76 -3.15
C LEU A 146 -17.25 -17.28 -2.86
N SER A 147 -18.23 -16.38 -2.69
CA SER A 147 -19.62 -16.79 -2.46
C SER A 147 -20.26 -17.48 -3.68
N GLN A 148 -19.68 -17.28 -4.87
CA GLN A 148 -20.12 -17.88 -6.13
C GLN A 148 -19.42 -19.20 -6.43
N GLU A 149 -18.31 -19.50 -5.77
CA GLU A 149 -17.56 -20.73 -5.92
C GLU A 149 -17.80 -21.69 -4.75
N SER A 150 -18.19 -22.94 -5.05
CA SER A 150 -18.32 -23.99 -4.03
C SER A 150 -16.95 -24.59 -3.70
N THR A 151 -16.10 -23.82 -2.99
CA THR A 151 -14.78 -24.29 -2.57
C THR A 151 -14.81 -24.92 -1.18
N ASN A 152 -14.23 -26.11 -1.06
CA ASN A 152 -14.01 -26.75 0.25
C ASN A 152 -12.85 -26.07 0.97
N ILE A 153 -13.17 -25.08 1.80
CA ILE A 153 -12.16 -24.34 2.57
C ILE A 153 -11.81 -25.14 3.84
N SER A 154 -10.55 -25.52 4.01
CA SER A 154 -10.05 -26.06 5.26
C SER A 154 -9.83 -24.92 6.27
N TYR A 155 -10.73 -24.81 7.25
CA TYR A 155 -10.65 -23.78 8.30
C TYR A 155 -9.35 -23.86 9.11
N PHE A 156 -8.79 -25.05 9.27
CA PHE A 156 -7.50 -25.24 9.97
C PHE A 156 -6.36 -24.55 9.19
N ASN A 157 -6.25 -24.80 7.89
CA ASN A 157 -5.24 -24.18 7.04
C ASN A 157 -5.41 -22.67 6.99
N LEU A 158 -6.64 -22.19 6.90
CA LEU A 158 -6.94 -20.74 6.88
C LEU A 158 -6.47 -20.07 8.18
N THR A 159 -6.79 -20.65 9.35
CA THR A 159 -6.39 -20.10 10.65
C THR A 159 -4.87 -20.12 10.83
N TYR A 160 -4.20 -21.18 10.40
CA TYR A 160 -2.75 -21.33 10.48
C TYR A 160 -2.05 -20.26 9.62
N VAL A 161 -2.43 -20.11 8.36
CA VAL A 161 -1.88 -19.11 7.44
C VAL A 161 -2.15 -17.69 7.93
N ALA A 162 -3.38 -17.41 8.40
CA ALA A 162 -3.74 -16.11 8.95
C ALA A 162 -2.90 -15.74 10.19
N SER A 163 -2.64 -16.69 11.07
CA SER A 163 -1.83 -16.46 12.29
C SER A 163 -0.37 -16.13 11.96
N ILE A 164 0.24 -16.88 11.04
CA ILE A 164 1.63 -16.63 10.61
C ILE A 164 1.71 -15.28 9.90
N SER A 165 0.77 -14.99 8.98
CA SER A 165 0.71 -13.72 8.26
C SER A 165 0.55 -12.54 9.20
N PHE A 166 -0.28 -12.68 10.24
CA PHE A 166 -0.49 -11.65 11.27
C PHE A 166 0.79 -11.33 12.03
N LEU A 167 1.48 -12.36 12.54
CA LEU A 167 2.73 -12.19 13.30
C LEU A 167 3.84 -11.60 12.42
N SER A 168 3.99 -12.11 11.20
CA SER A 168 4.95 -11.60 10.23
C SER A 168 4.68 -10.14 9.89
N ALA A 169 3.44 -9.78 9.60
CA ALA A 169 3.06 -8.41 9.27
C ALA A 169 3.35 -7.42 10.41
N ILE A 170 3.01 -7.76 11.67
CA ILE A 170 3.30 -6.89 12.82
C ILE A 170 4.81 -6.69 12.96
N SER A 171 5.59 -7.76 12.87
CA SER A 171 7.05 -7.71 12.99
C SER A 171 7.66 -6.85 11.87
N CYS A 172 7.25 -7.07 10.62
CA CYS A 172 7.72 -6.30 9.47
C CYS A 172 7.39 -4.80 9.58
N ILE A 173 6.16 -4.45 9.97
CA ILE A 173 5.75 -3.05 10.15
C ILE A 173 6.57 -2.40 11.25
N HIS A 174 6.74 -3.08 12.40
CA HIS A 174 7.50 -2.55 13.52
C HIS A 174 8.97 -2.30 13.15
N ILE A 175 9.62 -3.28 12.52
CA ILE A 175 11.01 -3.16 12.08
C ILE A 175 11.15 -2.03 11.06
N LEU A 176 10.26 -1.99 10.05
CA LEU A 176 10.31 -0.97 9.03
C LEU A 176 10.20 0.44 9.64
N LEU A 177 9.16 0.71 10.42
CA LEU A 177 8.94 2.03 11.02
C LEU A 177 10.06 2.45 11.98
N LYS A 178 10.64 1.49 12.72
CA LYS A 178 11.75 1.75 13.64
C LYS A 178 13.03 2.18 12.93
N PHE A 179 13.28 1.65 11.74
CA PHE A 179 14.55 1.87 11.05
C PHE A 179 14.45 2.81 9.83
N ILE A 180 13.22 3.11 9.35
CA ILE A 180 13.01 3.81 8.09
C ILE A 180 13.64 5.21 8.05
N GLU A 181 13.66 5.94 9.16
CA GLU A 181 14.29 7.26 9.23
C GLU A 181 15.81 7.19 9.06
N LYS A 182 16.43 6.11 9.56
CA LYS A 182 17.89 5.93 9.51
C LYS A 182 18.37 5.36 8.18
N ILE A 183 17.68 4.33 7.67
CA ILE A 183 18.13 3.54 6.53
C ILE A 183 17.45 4.00 5.23
N GLY A 184 16.28 4.65 5.35
CA GLY A 184 15.45 5.03 4.22
C GLY A 184 14.85 3.82 3.49
N PHE A 185 14.34 4.07 2.28
CA PHE A 185 13.72 3.03 1.45
C PHE A 185 14.70 2.35 0.48
N VAL A 186 15.96 2.77 0.43
CA VAL A 186 16.98 2.23 -0.48
C VAL A 186 17.13 0.71 -0.36
N PRO A 187 17.24 0.11 0.84
CA PRO A 187 17.35 -1.34 0.98
C PRO A 187 16.16 -2.10 0.39
N PHE A 188 14.96 -1.54 0.51
CA PHE A 188 13.74 -2.13 -0.06
C PHE A 188 13.72 -2.05 -1.59
N GLY A 189 14.21 -0.95 -2.16
CA GLY A 189 14.39 -0.82 -3.60
C GLY A 189 15.42 -1.82 -4.13
N ILE A 190 16.55 -1.98 -3.45
CA ILE A 190 17.59 -2.97 -3.80
C ILE A 190 17.01 -4.40 -3.74
N TYR A 191 16.29 -4.75 -2.66
CA TYR A 191 15.62 -6.05 -2.55
C TYR A 191 14.69 -6.30 -3.75
N ARG A 192 13.95 -5.31 -4.20
CA ARG A 192 13.05 -5.42 -5.36
C ARG A 192 13.81 -5.66 -6.66
N ILE A 193 14.97 -5.03 -6.85
CA ILE A 193 15.83 -5.25 -8.02
C ILE A 193 16.33 -6.70 -8.04
N PHE A 194 16.79 -7.23 -6.88
CA PHE A 194 17.17 -8.64 -6.77
C PHE A 194 16.00 -9.58 -7.03
N LEU A 195 14.81 -9.26 -6.50
CA LEU A 195 13.60 -10.05 -6.74
C LEU A 195 13.22 -10.07 -8.23
N ALA A 196 13.32 -8.93 -8.92
CA ALA A 196 13.10 -8.86 -10.35
C ALA A 196 14.11 -9.74 -11.10
N GLY A 197 15.40 -9.67 -10.76
CA GLY A 197 16.42 -10.56 -11.34
C GLY A 197 16.13 -12.05 -11.11
N PHE A 198 15.57 -12.40 -9.95
CA PHE A 198 15.17 -13.78 -9.66
C PHE A 198 13.99 -14.22 -10.56
N ILE A 199 12.98 -13.37 -10.74
CA ILE A 199 11.83 -13.66 -11.63
C ILE A 199 12.27 -13.88 -13.08
N LEU A 200 13.34 -13.22 -13.54
CA LEU A 200 13.86 -13.39 -14.91
C LEU A 200 14.56 -14.74 -15.12
N ILE A 201 15.07 -15.36 -14.05
CA ILE A 201 15.88 -16.59 -14.14
C ILE A 201 15.02 -17.86 -14.02
N PHE A 202 13.91 -17.78 -13.26
CA PHE A 202 13.02 -18.89 -12.94
C PHE A 202 11.62 -18.70 -13.51
#